data_ad9b29bb133b79b347ccfa869aa21668
#
_entry.id   ad9b29bb133b79b347ccfa869aa21668
#
_cell.length_a   1.000
_cell.length_b   1.000
_cell.length_c   1.000
_cell.angle_alpha   90.00
_cell.angle_beta   90.00
_cell.angle_gamma   90.00
#
_symmetry.space_group_name_H-M   'P 1'
#
loop_
_entity.id
_entity.type
_entity.pdbx_description
1 polymer ?
#
loop_
_entity_poly.entity_id
_entity_poly.type
_entity_poly.pdbx_seq_one_letter_code
_entity_poly.pdbx_strand_id
1 'polypeptide(L)'
;CIIENIKTLANCSVEGKVFVGGIAGISSSDIINCENHAEVKGTRFLGGVVGRYGGSGSITSCANYGAVTGTQTYVGGMVGNFGSGTIQNSANYGDIKGTNSVGNLIGFADKCNLNNVLGTGNVTAISNTKRGGLLVGFISQSSSTASGILAYNSSAKLTINGIEQTGEAVRAIGEGSLTSADKIKAFTTEQLKSGLVAYLLQQNVSGSAKWGQKLGTVDY
;
A
#
# COMPACT_ATOMS: atom_id res chain seq x y z
N CYS A 1 12.70 15.19 -12.30
CA CYS A 1 12.17 14.14 -13.17
C CYS A 1 10.79 13.71 -12.64
N ILE A 2 9.89 13.29 -13.52
CA ILE A 2 8.55 12.79 -13.17
C ILE A 2 8.36 11.47 -13.91
N ILE A 3 7.71 10.51 -13.25
CA ILE A 3 7.21 9.27 -13.86
C ILE A 3 5.69 9.39 -13.84
N GLU A 4 5.06 9.40 -15.01
CA GLU A 4 3.62 9.63 -15.08
C GLU A 4 2.91 8.83 -16.17
N ASN A 5 1.62 8.54 -15.93
CA ASN A 5 0.71 7.95 -16.91
C ASN A 5 1.18 6.58 -17.45
N ILE A 6 1.82 5.77 -16.59
CA ILE A 6 2.29 4.42 -16.93
C ILE A 6 1.27 3.41 -16.46
N LYS A 7 0.92 2.46 -17.33
CA LYS A 7 0.06 1.32 -17.02
C LYS A 7 0.71 0.01 -17.46
N THR A 8 0.91 -0.92 -16.52
CA THR A 8 1.31 -2.30 -16.85
C THR A 8 0.09 -3.18 -17.06
N LEU A 9 0.25 -4.29 -17.76
CA LEU A 9 -0.86 -5.18 -18.12
C LEU A 9 -0.95 -6.39 -17.18
N ALA A 10 -2.17 -6.87 -16.93
CA ALA A 10 -2.44 -7.97 -16.00
C ALA A 10 -1.84 -9.33 -16.39
N ASN A 11 -1.53 -9.53 -17.67
CA ASN A 11 -0.90 -10.75 -18.18
C ASN A 11 0.64 -10.69 -18.17
N CYS A 12 1.21 -9.64 -17.56
CA CYS A 12 2.65 -9.46 -17.42
C CYS A 12 3.11 -9.81 -15.99
N SER A 13 4.39 -10.14 -15.85
CA SER A 13 5.07 -10.26 -14.56
C SER A 13 6.37 -9.48 -14.56
N VAL A 14 6.69 -8.91 -13.41
CA VAL A 14 7.98 -8.25 -13.16
C VAL A 14 8.73 -9.06 -12.13
N GLU A 15 9.88 -9.60 -12.49
CA GLU A 15 10.70 -10.43 -11.61
C GLU A 15 12.10 -9.84 -11.42
N GLY A 16 12.63 -9.95 -10.20
CA GLY A 16 13.98 -9.50 -9.88
C GLY A 16 14.42 -9.93 -8.48
N LYS A 17 15.66 -9.64 -8.12
CA LYS A 17 16.17 -9.99 -6.78
C LYS A 17 15.89 -8.88 -5.76
N VAL A 18 16.26 -7.63 -6.08
CA VAL A 18 16.28 -6.52 -5.13
C VAL A 18 15.76 -5.27 -5.82
N PHE A 19 14.98 -4.46 -5.09
CA PHE A 19 14.37 -3.24 -5.60
C PHE A 19 13.50 -3.48 -6.83
N VAL A 20 12.45 -4.27 -6.65
CA VAL A 20 11.54 -4.64 -7.73
C VAL A 20 10.22 -3.88 -7.58
N GLY A 21 9.81 -3.18 -8.62
CA GLY A 21 8.53 -2.49 -8.67
C GLY A 21 7.88 -2.62 -10.04
N GLY A 22 6.56 -2.65 -10.07
CA GLY A 22 5.81 -2.74 -11.34
C GLY A 22 6.00 -1.53 -12.24
N ILE A 23 6.30 -0.35 -11.66
CA ILE A 23 6.56 0.89 -12.39
C ILE A 23 8.05 1.26 -12.34
N ALA A 24 8.67 1.19 -11.15
CA ALA A 24 10.08 1.52 -10.99
C ALA A 24 10.75 0.65 -9.91
N GLY A 25 11.98 0.22 -10.13
CA GLY A 25 12.78 -0.47 -9.11
C GLY A 25 13.15 0.47 -7.96
N ILE A 26 13.70 1.64 -8.28
CA ILE A 26 14.06 2.72 -7.34
C ILE A 26 13.59 4.05 -7.91
N SER A 27 13.02 4.90 -7.08
CA SER A 27 12.69 6.29 -7.44
C SER A 27 12.89 7.23 -6.27
N SER A 28 13.25 8.48 -6.59
CA SER A 28 13.20 9.63 -5.69
C SER A 28 12.36 10.77 -6.28
N SER A 29 11.78 10.53 -7.46
CA SER A 29 11.00 11.50 -8.24
C SER A 29 9.51 11.27 -8.02
N ASP A 30 8.69 12.26 -8.36
CA ASP A 30 7.25 12.10 -8.35
C ASP A 30 6.81 10.96 -9.28
N ILE A 31 5.88 10.13 -8.77
CA ILE A 31 5.20 9.08 -9.54
C ILE A 31 3.71 9.43 -9.52
N ILE A 32 3.16 9.72 -10.70
CA ILE A 32 1.82 10.30 -10.81
C ILE A 32 0.96 9.50 -11.80
N ASN A 33 -0.26 9.20 -11.41
CA ASN A 33 -1.26 8.58 -12.29
C ASN A 33 -0.74 7.29 -12.96
N CYS A 34 -0.12 6.41 -12.16
CA CYS A 34 0.43 5.15 -12.65
C CYS A 34 -0.37 3.97 -12.09
N GLU A 35 -0.60 2.95 -12.92
CA GLU A 35 -1.31 1.74 -12.56
C GLU A 35 -0.42 0.50 -12.80
N ASN A 36 -0.24 -0.32 -11.77
CA ASN A 36 0.36 -1.63 -11.95
C ASN A 36 -0.70 -2.72 -11.92
N HIS A 37 -0.82 -3.47 -13.00
CA HIS A 37 -1.65 -4.68 -13.09
C HIS A 37 -0.81 -5.97 -13.17
N ALA A 38 0.50 -5.85 -13.37
CA ALA A 38 1.40 -6.98 -13.44
C ALA A 38 1.66 -7.58 -12.06
N GLU A 39 1.87 -8.89 -12.00
CA GLU A 39 2.38 -9.56 -10.81
C GLU A 39 3.84 -9.15 -10.58
N VAL A 40 4.21 -8.87 -9.32
CA VAL A 40 5.59 -8.50 -8.94
C VAL A 40 6.17 -9.57 -8.04
N LYS A 41 7.31 -10.14 -8.45
CA LYS A 41 8.01 -11.20 -7.71
C LYS A 41 9.48 -10.85 -7.46
N GLY A 42 10.00 -11.31 -6.32
CA GLY A 42 11.44 -11.14 -6.05
C GLY A 42 11.84 -11.53 -4.64
N THR A 43 12.99 -11.01 -4.22
CA THR A 43 13.56 -11.37 -2.93
C THR A 43 13.23 -10.35 -1.85
N ARG A 44 13.62 -9.07 -2.04
CA ARG A 44 13.44 -8.02 -1.03
C ARG A 44 13.26 -6.63 -1.66
N PHE A 45 12.64 -5.72 -0.92
CA PHE A 45 12.29 -4.37 -1.36
C PHE A 45 11.37 -4.41 -2.58
N LEU A 46 10.20 -5.04 -2.42
CA LEU A 46 9.23 -5.19 -3.48
C LEU A 46 8.03 -4.29 -3.26
N GLY A 47 7.61 -3.60 -4.30
CA GLY A 47 6.38 -2.83 -4.32
C GLY A 47 5.63 -3.00 -5.64
N GLY A 48 4.32 -2.98 -5.60
CA GLY A 48 3.53 -3.01 -6.83
C GLY A 48 3.80 -1.80 -7.72
N VAL A 49 4.09 -0.64 -7.13
CA VAL A 49 4.48 0.57 -7.85
C VAL A 49 6.00 0.73 -7.84
N VAL A 50 6.63 0.79 -6.67
CA VAL A 50 8.07 1.01 -6.58
C VAL A 50 8.73 0.16 -5.49
N GLY A 51 9.85 -0.48 -5.82
CA GLY A 51 10.59 -1.31 -4.87
C GLY A 51 11.17 -0.50 -3.70
N ARG A 52 11.89 0.59 -4.00
CA ARG A 52 12.41 1.56 -3.02
C ARG A 52 12.10 2.98 -3.44
N TYR A 53 11.49 3.72 -2.54
CA TYR A 53 11.24 5.16 -2.70
C TYR A 53 12.01 5.94 -1.64
N GLY A 54 12.73 6.98 -2.04
CA GLY A 54 13.49 7.81 -1.10
C GLY A 54 13.75 9.19 -1.65
N GLY A 55 12.95 10.16 -1.23
CA GLY A 55 13.07 11.54 -1.69
C GLY A 55 12.05 12.42 -1.00
N SER A 56 12.00 13.69 -1.39
CA SER A 56 10.99 14.66 -0.93
C SER A 56 9.75 14.70 -1.83
N GLY A 57 9.69 13.90 -2.88
CA GLY A 57 8.57 13.85 -3.82
C GLY A 57 7.38 13.04 -3.32
N SER A 58 6.47 12.72 -4.23
CA SER A 58 5.22 12.03 -3.91
C SER A 58 4.90 10.88 -4.86
N ILE A 59 4.14 9.91 -4.34
CA ILE A 59 3.41 8.92 -5.12
C ILE A 59 1.93 9.34 -5.06
N THR A 60 1.40 9.80 -6.18
CA THR A 60 0.08 10.45 -6.24
C THR A 60 -0.81 9.83 -7.29
N SER A 61 -2.06 9.56 -6.93
CA SER A 61 -3.08 8.99 -7.84
C SER A 61 -2.60 7.71 -8.53
N CYS A 62 -1.92 6.84 -7.77
CA CYS A 62 -1.39 5.58 -8.27
C CYS A 62 -2.17 4.39 -7.69
N ALA A 63 -2.28 3.33 -8.48
CA ALA A 63 -2.95 2.11 -8.06
C ALA A 63 -2.10 0.86 -8.35
N ASN A 64 -2.17 -0.12 -7.44
CA ASN A 64 -1.65 -1.46 -7.69
C ASN A 64 -2.79 -2.48 -7.62
N TYR A 65 -2.96 -3.24 -8.68
CA TYR A 65 -3.92 -4.35 -8.81
C TYR A 65 -3.21 -5.71 -8.80
N GLY A 66 -1.93 -5.73 -9.15
CA GLY A 66 -1.13 -6.96 -9.21
C GLY A 66 -0.75 -7.48 -7.83
N ALA A 67 -0.66 -8.79 -7.68
CA ALA A 67 -0.11 -9.40 -6.47
C ALA A 67 1.40 -9.10 -6.34
N VAL A 68 1.87 -8.91 -5.09
CA VAL A 68 3.29 -8.70 -4.81
C VAL A 68 3.80 -9.81 -3.89
N THR A 69 4.76 -10.60 -4.37
CA THR A 69 5.30 -11.75 -3.63
C THR A 69 6.81 -11.64 -3.45
N GLY A 70 7.24 -11.45 -2.20
CA GLY A 70 8.64 -11.43 -1.79
C GLY A 70 9.03 -12.64 -0.95
N THR A 71 10.25 -13.14 -1.14
CA THR A 71 10.77 -14.25 -0.33
C THR A 71 11.50 -13.81 0.93
N GLN A 72 11.76 -12.50 1.09
CA GLN A 72 12.41 -11.91 2.26
C GLN A 72 11.64 -10.68 2.77
N THR A 73 12.33 -9.56 2.99
CA THR A 73 11.84 -8.39 3.74
C THR A 73 11.37 -7.24 2.86
N TYR A 74 10.52 -6.40 3.43
CA TYR A 74 10.06 -5.12 2.90
C TYR A 74 9.23 -5.29 1.63
N VAL A 75 8.05 -5.85 1.82
CA VAL A 75 7.10 -6.11 0.73
C VAL A 75 5.84 -5.29 0.96
N GLY A 76 5.51 -4.43 0.02
CA GLY A 76 4.33 -3.58 0.06
C GLY A 76 3.59 -3.54 -1.27
N GLY A 77 2.30 -3.31 -1.23
CA GLY A 77 1.49 -3.21 -2.44
C GLY A 77 1.82 -1.98 -3.29
N MET A 78 2.14 -0.87 -2.64
CA MET A 78 2.63 0.33 -3.32
C MET A 78 4.16 0.40 -3.28
N VAL A 79 4.75 0.31 -2.08
CA VAL A 79 6.18 0.54 -1.86
C VAL A 79 6.77 -0.52 -0.94
N GLY A 80 7.87 -1.15 -1.36
CA GLY A 80 8.62 -2.08 -0.50
C GLY A 80 9.33 -1.37 0.64
N ASN A 81 10.20 -0.42 0.32
CA ASN A 81 10.95 0.41 1.26
C ASN A 81 10.72 1.89 0.98
N PHE A 82 10.09 2.58 1.91
CA PHE A 82 9.77 3.99 1.83
C PHE A 82 10.65 4.79 2.80
N GLY A 83 11.67 5.46 2.29
CA GLY A 83 12.58 6.28 3.09
C GLY A 83 11.94 7.58 3.57
N SER A 84 11.39 8.36 2.65
CA SER A 84 10.70 9.63 2.96
C SER A 84 9.79 10.06 1.82
N GLY A 85 8.88 11.01 2.09
CA GLY A 85 7.96 11.60 1.11
C GLY A 85 6.48 11.43 1.46
N THR A 86 5.63 11.53 0.45
CA THR A 86 4.17 11.43 0.59
C THR A 86 3.61 10.36 -0.33
N ILE A 87 2.67 9.56 0.18
CA ILE A 87 1.75 8.76 -0.65
C ILE A 87 0.37 9.35 -0.49
N GLN A 88 -0.25 9.76 -1.58
CA GLN A 88 -1.57 10.38 -1.53
C GLN A 88 -2.49 9.94 -2.67
N ASN A 89 -3.78 9.92 -2.39
CA ASN A 89 -4.83 9.59 -3.36
C ASN A 89 -4.53 8.29 -4.11
N SER A 90 -4.05 7.27 -3.39
CA SER A 90 -3.48 6.06 -4.00
C SER A 90 -4.01 4.81 -3.33
N ALA A 91 -4.08 3.71 -4.07
CA ALA A 91 -4.68 2.48 -3.58
C ALA A 91 -3.88 1.21 -3.93
N ASN A 92 -4.01 0.19 -3.06
CA ASN A 92 -3.62 -1.18 -3.38
C ASN A 92 -4.80 -2.14 -3.26
N TYR A 93 -5.03 -2.91 -4.30
CA TYR A 93 -6.05 -3.95 -4.39
C TYR A 93 -5.46 -5.36 -4.39
N GLY A 94 -4.19 -5.49 -4.78
CA GLY A 94 -3.49 -6.77 -4.89
C GLY A 94 -3.16 -7.38 -3.52
N ASP A 95 -3.08 -8.72 -3.49
CA ASP A 95 -2.63 -9.47 -2.32
C ASP A 95 -1.11 -9.37 -2.15
N ILE A 96 -0.67 -9.26 -0.90
CA ILE A 96 0.74 -9.05 -0.57
C ILE A 96 1.26 -10.21 0.27
N LYS A 97 2.39 -10.78 -0.16
CA LYS A 97 3.05 -11.87 0.57
C LYS A 97 4.55 -11.60 0.71
N GLY A 98 5.06 -11.75 1.92
CA GLY A 98 6.49 -11.59 2.20
C GLY A 98 6.89 -12.28 3.49
N THR A 99 8.17 -12.18 3.88
CA THR A 99 8.64 -12.82 5.11
C THR A 99 8.52 -11.88 6.30
N ASN A 100 9.02 -10.67 6.19
CA ASN A 100 9.05 -9.70 7.30
C ASN A 100 8.84 -8.27 6.79
N SER A 101 8.19 -7.43 7.57
CA SER A 101 7.78 -6.07 7.20
C SER A 101 6.94 -6.09 5.92
N VAL A 102 5.74 -6.62 6.07
CA VAL A 102 4.78 -6.83 4.99
C VAL A 102 3.55 -5.96 5.24
N GLY A 103 3.23 -5.10 4.30
CA GLY A 103 2.07 -4.20 4.41
C GLY A 103 1.31 -4.06 3.10
N ASN A 104 0.01 -3.85 3.21
CA ASN A 104 -0.81 -3.70 2.00
C ASN A 104 -0.37 -2.50 1.15
N LEU A 105 0.01 -1.38 1.78
CA LEU A 105 0.56 -0.21 1.07
C LEU A 105 2.09 -0.19 1.12
N ILE A 106 2.68 -0.26 2.33
CA ILE A 106 4.11 -0.10 2.54
C ILE A 106 4.66 -1.26 3.38
N GLY A 107 5.72 -1.90 2.92
CA GLY A 107 6.43 -2.91 3.70
C GLY A 107 7.17 -2.28 4.88
N PHE A 108 8.08 -1.37 4.61
CA PHE A 108 8.86 -0.61 5.58
C PHE A 108 8.79 0.88 5.28
N ALA A 109 8.50 1.69 6.29
CA ALA A 109 8.58 3.13 6.23
C ALA A 109 9.58 3.67 7.26
N ASP A 110 10.51 4.51 6.81
CA ASP A 110 11.34 5.28 7.73
C ASP A 110 10.58 6.52 8.19
N LYS A 111 10.26 7.42 7.27
CA LYS A 111 9.41 8.59 7.54
C LYS A 111 8.41 8.75 6.40
N CYS A 112 7.13 8.59 6.67
CA CYS A 112 6.10 8.73 5.63
C CYS A 112 4.99 9.70 6.04
N ASN A 113 4.44 10.37 5.04
CA ASN A 113 3.16 11.06 5.14
C ASN A 113 2.14 10.33 4.26
N LEU A 114 1.05 9.88 4.86
CA LEU A 114 -0.02 9.18 4.16
C LEU A 114 -1.27 10.06 4.13
N ASN A 115 -1.84 10.24 2.95
CA ASN A 115 -2.99 11.11 2.75
C ASN A 115 -4.00 10.48 1.77
N ASN A 116 -5.19 10.18 2.23
CA ASN A 116 -6.25 9.57 1.41
C ASN A 116 -5.77 8.33 0.66
N VAL A 117 -5.52 7.25 1.37
CA VAL A 117 -5.04 5.99 0.81
C VAL A 117 -5.99 4.85 1.15
N LEU A 118 -6.00 3.84 0.29
CA LEU A 118 -6.85 2.66 0.44
C LEU A 118 -6.05 1.37 0.28
N GLY A 119 -6.24 0.42 1.19
CA GLY A 119 -5.71 -0.94 1.10
C GLY A 119 -6.83 -1.98 1.20
N THR A 120 -7.02 -2.83 0.20
CA THR A 120 -8.09 -3.85 0.22
C THR A 120 -7.61 -5.29 0.13
N GLY A 121 -6.40 -5.53 -0.36
CA GLY A 121 -5.84 -6.88 -0.52
C GLY A 121 -5.44 -7.54 0.80
N ASN A 122 -5.32 -8.86 0.78
CA ASN A 122 -4.84 -9.65 1.91
C ASN A 122 -3.34 -9.45 2.14
N VAL A 123 -2.91 -9.64 3.38
CA VAL A 123 -1.50 -9.54 3.78
C VAL A 123 -1.03 -10.83 4.44
N THR A 124 0.04 -11.42 3.93
CA THR A 124 0.67 -12.61 4.48
C THR A 124 2.13 -12.34 4.84
N ALA A 125 2.44 -12.31 6.14
CA ALA A 125 3.80 -12.26 6.67
C ALA A 125 4.20 -13.66 7.16
N ILE A 126 5.26 -14.24 6.57
CA ILE A 126 5.66 -15.63 6.85
C ILE A 126 6.37 -15.75 8.19
N SER A 127 7.17 -14.75 8.59
CA SER A 127 7.88 -14.79 9.88
C SER A 127 6.96 -14.43 11.05
N ASN A 128 7.27 -14.99 12.21
CA ASN A 128 6.59 -14.67 13.47
C ASN A 128 7.05 -13.31 14.03
N THR A 129 6.77 -12.23 13.31
CA THR A 129 7.08 -10.87 13.74
C THR A 129 5.82 -10.03 13.79
N LYS A 130 5.85 -8.97 14.61
CA LYS A 130 4.75 -8.00 14.67
C LYS A 130 4.68 -7.08 13.42
N ARG A 131 5.52 -7.32 12.39
CA ARG A 131 5.70 -6.45 11.22
C ARG A 131 4.83 -6.84 10.03
N GLY A 132 3.63 -7.32 10.28
CA GLY A 132 2.56 -7.50 9.30
C GLY A 132 1.40 -6.55 9.59
N GLY A 133 0.92 -5.80 8.61
CA GLY A 133 -0.18 -4.84 8.79
C GLY A 133 -1.03 -4.66 7.54
N LEU A 134 -2.33 -4.43 7.71
CA LEU A 134 -3.28 -4.22 6.60
C LEU A 134 -3.08 -2.89 5.85
N LEU A 135 -2.18 -2.02 6.32
CA LEU A 135 -1.71 -0.85 5.59
C LEU A 135 -0.18 -0.82 5.57
N VAL A 136 0.49 -0.80 6.73
CA VAL A 136 1.94 -0.67 6.83
C VAL A 136 2.52 -1.79 7.68
N GLY A 137 3.56 -2.46 7.19
CA GLY A 137 4.25 -3.53 7.93
C GLY A 137 5.04 -3.00 9.12
N PHE A 138 5.94 -2.05 8.89
CA PHE A 138 6.77 -1.45 9.92
C PHE A 138 7.06 0.02 9.67
N ILE A 139 6.94 0.85 10.72
CA ILE A 139 7.32 2.26 10.74
C ILE A 139 8.43 2.45 11.75
N SER A 140 9.60 2.94 11.32
CA SER A 140 10.78 3.08 12.18
C SER A 140 10.80 4.40 12.96
N GLN A 141 10.23 5.47 12.40
CA GLN A 141 10.23 6.80 13.03
C GLN A 141 8.82 7.27 13.40
N SER A 142 8.66 7.74 14.62
CA SER A 142 7.42 8.32 15.15
C SER A 142 6.98 9.64 14.48
N SER A 143 7.84 10.23 13.65
CA SER A 143 7.50 11.43 12.85
C SER A 143 6.71 11.12 11.58
N SER A 144 6.35 9.87 11.34
CA SER A 144 5.41 9.51 10.28
C SER A 144 4.01 10.01 10.59
N THR A 145 3.31 10.52 9.58
CA THR A 145 2.03 11.23 9.76
C THR A 145 0.92 10.68 8.87
N ALA A 146 -0.32 10.83 9.34
CA ALA A 146 -1.52 10.67 8.55
C ALA A 146 -2.22 12.03 8.43
N SER A 147 -2.38 12.56 7.22
CA SER A 147 -3.04 13.85 6.99
C SER A 147 -4.45 13.74 6.39
N GLY A 148 -4.79 12.59 5.82
CA GLY A 148 -6.12 12.26 5.32
C GLY A 148 -6.58 10.88 5.78
N ILE A 149 -7.65 10.36 5.20
CA ILE A 149 -8.18 9.04 5.54
C ILE A 149 -7.23 7.93 5.08
N LEU A 150 -6.91 7.02 5.99
CA LEU A 150 -6.19 5.78 5.70
C LEU A 150 -7.20 4.62 5.79
N ALA A 151 -7.80 4.28 4.66
CA ALA A 151 -8.85 3.28 4.59
C ALA A 151 -8.29 1.88 4.38
N TYR A 152 -8.87 0.88 5.05
CA TYR A 152 -8.59 -0.51 4.74
C TYR A 152 -9.86 -1.37 4.81
N ASN A 153 -9.86 -2.49 4.06
CA ASN A 153 -10.93 -3.47 4.12
C ASN A 153 -10.84 -4.29 5.41
N SER A 154 -11.83 -4.19 6.27
CA SER A 154 -11.89 -4.96 7.52
C SER A 154 -12.09 -6.46 7.31
N SER A 155 -12.53 -6.87 6.10
CA SER A 155 -12.64 -8.28 5.70
C SER A 155 -11.35 -8.83 5.06
N ALA A 156 -10.34 -7.99 4.83
CA ALA A 156 -9.06 -8.45 4.34
C ALA A 156 -8.33 -9.28 5.41
N LYS A 157 -7.71 -10.36 4.99
CA LYS A 157 -7.02 -11.28 5.89
C LYS A 157 -5.61 -10.80 6.18
N LEU A 158 -5.26 -10.77 7.46
CA LEU A 158 -3.89 -10.65 7.93
C LEU A 158 -3.42 -12.00 8.45
N THR A 159 -2.47 -12.61 7.76
CA THR A 159 -1.88 -13.90 8.16
C THR A 159 -0.44 -13.70 8.60
N ILE A 160 -0.09 -14.14 9.80
CA ILE A 160 1.27 -14.07 10.35
C ILE A 160 1.69 -15.48 10.77
N ASN A 161 2.83 -15.94 10.26
CA ASN A 161 3.37 -17.28 10.52
C ASN A 161 2.33 -18.41 10.28
N GLY A 162 1.58 -18.31 9.18
CA GLY A 162 0.55 -19.26 8.82
C GLY A 162 -0.75 -19.17 9.63
N ILE A 163 -0.86 -18.26 10.58
CA ILE A 163 -2.04 -18.07 11.45
C ILE A 163 -2.79 -16.81 11.03
N GLU A 164 -4.05 -16.97 10.64
CA GLU A 164 -4.94 -15.82 10.38
C GLU A 164 -5.21 -15.06 11.69
N GLN A 165 -4.95 -13.77 11.68
CA GLN A 165 -5.16 -12.90 12.84
C GLN A 165 -6.63 -12.52 12.94
N THR A 166 -7.17 -12.49 14.15
CA THR A 166 -8.57 -12.15 14.43
C THR A 166 -8.68 -11.18 15.60
N GLY A 167 -9.81 -10.46 15.71
CA GLY A 167 -10.06 -9.52 16.79
C GLY A 167 -8.98 -8.45 16.91
N GLU A 168 -8.48 -8.20 18.10
CA GLU A 168 -7.47 -7.17 18.39
C GLU A 168 -6.09 -7.46 17.75
N ALA A 169 -5.83 -8.69 17.33
CA ALA A 169 -4.59 -9.03 16.62
C ALA A 169 -4.58 -8.52 15.17
N VAL A 170 -5.74 -8.18 14.59
CA VAL A 170 -5.84 -7.54 13.28
C VAL A 170 -5.45 -6.07 13.43
N ARG A 171 -4.42 -5.65 12.70
CA ARG A 171 -3.88 -4.29 12.82
C ARG A 171 -3.61 -3.66 11.45
N ALA A 172 -3.88 -2.38 11.35
CA ALA A 172 -3.54 -1.60 10.17
C ALA A 172 -2.02 -1.37 10.05
N ILE A 173 -1.35 -1.16 11.18
CA ILE A 173 0.11 -1.00 11.27
C ILE A 173 0.68 -2.15 12.09
N GLY A 174 1.62 -2.89 11.52
CA GLY A 174 2.24 -4.02 12.18
C GLY A 174 3.07 -3.63 13.40
N GLU A 175 4.09 -2.80 13.20
CA GLU A 175 4.95 -2.26 14.26
C GLU A 175 5.26 -0.80 13.98
N GLY A 176 5.38 0.01 15.03
CA GLY A 176 5.54 1.45 14.95
C GLY A 176 4.22 2.21 15.07
N SER A 177 4.24 3.50 14.80
CA SER A 177 3.06 4.37 14.94
C SER A 177 3.06 5.52 13.94
N LEU A 178 1.88 6.04 13.68
CA LEU A 178 1.63 7.28 12.95
C LEU A 178 1.11 8.36 13.90
N THR A 179 1.55 9.58 13.72
CA THR A 179 0.85 10.73 14.28
C THR A 179 -0.53 10.84 13.60
N SER A 180 -1.57 11.15 14.37
CA SER A 180 -2.96 11.16 13.86
C SER A 180 -3.46 9.78 13.41
N ALA A 181 -3.21 8.75 14.22
CA ALA A 181 -3.74 7.40 13.99
C ALA A 181 -5.28 7.33 13.97
N ASP A 182 -5.98 8.35 14.48
CA ASP A 182 -7.42 8.54 14.35
C ASP A 182 -7.93 8.62 12.90
N LYS A 183 -7.04 8.91 11.95
CA LYS A 183 -7.31 8.88 10.51
C LYS A 183 -7.42 7.48 9.92
N ILE A 184 -6.94 6.45 10.63
CA ILE A 184 -7.06 5.05 10.19
C ILE A 184 -8.50 4.60 10.37
N LYS A 185 -9.12 4.13 9.28
CA LYS A 185 -10.53 3.71 9.24
C LYS A 185 -10.67 2.34 8.58
N ALA A 186 -11.32 1.43 9.31
CA ALA A 186 -11.74 0.14 8.79
C ALA A 186 -13.11 0.28 8.11
N PHE A 187 -13.26 -0.31 6.92
CA PHE A 187 -14.52 -0.36 6.20
C PHE A 187 -14.87 -1.80 5.81
N THR A 188 -16.13 -2.16 5.92
CA THR A 188 -16.58 -3.48 5.46
C THR A 188 -16.59 -3.55 3.94
N THR A 189 -16.63 -4.76 3.40
CA THR A 189 -16.76 -4.97 1.95
C THR A 189 -18.03 -4.32 1.39
N GLU A 190 -19.13 -4.32 2.16
CA GLU A 190 -20.39 -3.68 1.78
C GLU A 190 -20.24 -2.15 1.71
N GLN A 191 -19.57 -1.55 2.69
CA GLN A 191 -19.29 -0.10 2.69
C GLN A 191 -18.36 0.28 1.53
N LEU A 192 -17.36 -0.55 1.23
CA LEU A 192 -16.50 -0.38 0.06
C LEU A 192 -17.34 -0.40 -1.23
N LYS A 193 -18.22 -1.39 -1.41
CA LYS A 193 -19.05 -1.55 -2.61
C LYS A 193 -20.14 -0.48 -2.76
N SER A 194 -20.54 0.18 -1.69
CA SER A 194 -21.63 1.17 -1.70
C SER A 194 -21.24 2.54 -2.26
N GLY A 195 -19.97 2.80 -2.50
CA GLY A 195 -19.44 4.12 -2.89
C GLY A 195 -19.14 5.05 -1.70
N LEU A 196 -19.47 4.65 -0.48
CA LEU A 196 -19.22 5.47 0.72
C LEU A 196 -17.76 5.86 0.87
N VAL A 197 -16.85 4.91 0.66
CA VAL A 197 -15.42 5.14 0.85
C VAL A 197 -14.86 6.05 -0.24
N ALA A 198 -15.27 5.87 -1.50
CA ALA A 198 -14.91 6.79 -2.59
C ALA A 198 -15.39 8.22 -2.28
N TYR A 199 -16.63 8.38 -1.80
CA TYR A 199 -17.16 9.67 -1.39
C TYR A 199 -16.35 10.30 -0.26
N LEU A 200 -16.03 9.55 0.80
CA LEU A 200 -15.26 10.06 1.95
C LEU A 200 -13.82 10.44 1.56
N LEU A 201 -13.16 9.64 0.73
CA LEU A 201 -11.83 9.94 0.22
C LEU A 201 -11.85 11.19 -0.66
N GLN A 202 -12.90 11.36 -1.50
CA GLN A 202 -13.04 12.53 -2.37
C GLN A 202 -13.19 13.85 -1.58
N GLN A 203 -13.81 13.85 -0.39
CA GLN A 203 -13.97 15.06 0.43
C GLN A 203 -12.64 15.73 0.79
N ASN A 204 -11.55 14.99 0.81
CA ASN A 204 -10.22 15.48 1.20
C ASN A 204 -9.27 15.67 0.01
N VAL A 205 -9.77 15.57 -1.23
CA VAL A 205 -8.95 15.74 -2.44
C VAL A 205 -9.01 17.18 -2.93
N SER A 206 -7.85 17.77 -3.18
CA SER A 206 -7.70 19.04 -3.87
C SER A 206 -7.25 18.83 -5.31
N GLY A 207 -7.70 19.69 -6.21
CA GLY A 207 -7.33 19.63 -7.62
C GLY A 207 -8.19 18.67 -8.47
N SER A 208 -7.61 18.15 -9.54
CA SER A 208 -8.31 17.34 -10.54
C SER A 208 -8.36 15.83 -10.22
N ALA A 209 -7.64 15.38 -9.19
CA ALA A 209 -7.68 13.97 -8.79
C ALA A 209 -9.08 13.59 -8.31
N LYS A 210 -9.55 12.41 -8.72
CA LYS A 210 -10.90 11.94 -8.39
C LYS A 210 -10.86 10.51 -7.88
N TRP A 211 -11.59 10.27 -6.80
CA TRP A 211 -11.97 8.94 -6.37
C TRP A 211 -13.29 8.59 -7.05
N GLY A 212 -13.24 7.71 -8.04
CA GLY A 212 -14.42 7.19 -8.72
C GLY A 212 -14.60 5.70 -8.39
N GLN A 213 -15.83 5.22 -8.48
CA GLN A 213 -16.14 3.81 -8.25
C GLN A 213 -17.27 3.35 -9.15
N LYS A 214 -17.16 2.15 -9.69
CA LYS A 214 -18.29 1.41 -10.22
C LYS A 214 -19.03 0.76 -9.04
N LEU A 215 -20.29 1.13 -8.79
CA LEU A 215 -21.06 0.57 -7.69
C LEU A 215 -21.13 -0.97 -7.78
N GLY A 216 -20.98 -1.60 -6.63
CA GLY A 216 -20.93 -3.05 -6.49
C GLY A 216 -19.51 -3.66 -6.61
N THR A 217 -18.48 -2.85 -6.83
CA THR A 217 -17.07 -3.26 -6.83
C THR A 217 -16.32 -2.63 -5.65
N VAL A 218 -15.08 -3.06 -5.42
CA VAL A 218 -14.15 -2.44 -4.46
C VAL A 218 -13.04 -1.64 -5.17
N ASP A 219 -13.12 -1.50 -6.49
CA ASP A 219 -12.16 -0.72 -7.29
C ASP A 219 -12.60 0.75 -7.34
N TYR A 220 -11.65 1.67 -7.17
CA TYR A 220 -11.84 3.11 -7.07
C TYR A 220 -10.97 3.87 -8.06
#